data_b51431828150c8de38443e6a7e651bb0
#
_entry.id   b51431828150c8de38443e6a7e651bb0
#
_cell.length_a   1.000
_cell.length_b   1.000
_cell.length_c   1.000
_cell.angle_alpha   90.00
_cell.angle_beta   90.00
_cell.angle_gamma   90.00
#
_symmetry.space_group_name_H-M   'P 1'
#
loop_
_entity.id
_entity.type
_entity.pdbx_description
1 polymer ?
#
loop_
_entity_poly.entity_id
_entity_poly.type
_entity_poly.pdbx_seq_one_letter_code
_entity_poly.pdbx_strand_id
1 'polypeptide(L)'
;MASFSNSVENSLLALIFNATNWALYADNTATTPLTNLFVSLHSADPGEGGTQNTNEVAYTGYARVAGARTSGGWTVSGTDPTQVVNAATITFPICGATGATATHWAIGTLVSGAGVILASGPVGPVAGPYQGFTCTLASPGSLSIPGVTFAVDDRVSVYHTPTAVLPTGFTEGTVYFVGTASAGVCTLSTTAANGTPVNTSSTGAGVIIKQQPLVISTNITPSFAAGALKIMTD
;
A
#
# COMPACT_ATOMS: atom_id res chain seq x y z
N MET A 1 9.09 -19.61 -7.85
CA MET A 1 8.42 -19.77 -6.54
C MET A 1 7.13 -20.56 -6.75
N ALA A 2 6.74 -21.44 -5.83
CA ALA A 2 5.39 -22.00 -5.89
C ALA A 2 4.42 -20.94 -5.36
N SER A 3 3.37 -20.64 -6.11
CA SER A 3 2.28 -19.75 -5.71
C SER A 3 1.03 -20.56 -5.36
N PHE A 4 0.07 -19.95 -4.69
CA PHE A 4 -1.25 -20.54 -4.56
C PHE A 4 -1.96 -20.56 -5.92
N SER A 5 -2.88 -21.50 -6.10
CA SER A 5 -3.76 -21.48 -7.28
C SER A 5 -4.81 -20.38 -7.13
N ASN A 6 -5.29 -19.83 -8.24
CA ASN A 6 -6.33 -18.80 -8.24
C ASN A 6 -7.58 -19.18 -7.43
N SER A 7 -7.92 -20.47 -7.39
CA SER A 7 -9.04 -20.97 -6.57
C SER A 7 -8.76 -20.83 -5.07
N VAL A 8 -7.55 -21.10 -4.62
CA VAL A 8 -7.14 -20.94 -3.21
C VAL A 8 -7.10 -19.49 -2.81
N GLU A 9 -6.54 -18.62 -3.65
CA GLU A 9 -6.45 -17.19 -3.42
C GLU A 9 -7.83 -16.54 -3.30
N ASN A 10 -8.72 -16.81 -4.24
CA ASN A 10 -10.11 -16.35 -4.19
C ASN A 10 -10.82 -16.81 -2.91
N SER A 11 -10.69 -18.08 -2.54
CA SER A 11 -11.34 -18.63 -1.35
C SER A 11 -10.78 -18.02 -0.07
N LEU A 12 -9.46 -17.80 0.00
CA LEU A 12 -8.80 -17.17 1.15
C LEU A 12 -9.24 -15.71 1.33
N LEU A 13 -9.24 -14.93 0.26
CA LEU A 13 -9.69 -13.53 0.32
C LEU A 13 -11.19 -13.43 0.65
N ALA A 14 -12.01 -14.31 0.08
CA ALA A 14 -13.44 -14.35 0.39
C ALA A 14 -13.72 -14.75 1.86
N LEU A 15 -12.94 -15.67 2.43
CA LEU A 15 -13.03 -16.04 3.85
C LEU A 15 -12.65 -14.84 4.74
N ILE A 16 -11.54 -14.17 4.45
CA ILE A 16 -11.04 -13.05 5.27
C ILE A 16 -11.98 -11.84 5.18
N PHE A 17 -12.31 -11.39 3.97
CA PHE A 17 -12.96 -10.11 3.73
C PHE A 17 -14.48 -10.18 3.65
N ASN A 18 -15.04 -11.30 3.19
CA ASN A 18 -16.48 -11.48 3.00
C ASN A 18 -17.10 -12.48 3.99
N ALA A 19 -16.31 -13.03 4.91
CA ALA A 19 -16.77 -14.09 5.82
C ALA A 19 -17.39 -15.32 5.11
N THR A 20 -17.02 -15.55 3.86
CA THR A 20 -17.49 -16.69 3.08
C THR A 20 -16.75 -17.94 3.51
N ASN A 21 -17.47 -18.99 3.88
CA ASN A 21 -16.86 -20.26 4.27
C ASN A 21 -16.08 -20.87 3.10
N TRP A 22 -14.88 -21.33 3.40
CA TRP A 22 -14.10 -22.12 2.46
C TRP A 22 -14.38 -23.60 2.70
N ALA A 23 -15.36 -24.13 1.95
CA ALA A 23 -15.85 -25.49 2.11
C ALA A 23 -14.72 -26.52 2.20
N LEU A 24 -14.80 -27.41 3.18
CA LEU A 24 -13.82 -28.46 3.52
C LEU A 24 -12.49 -27.99 4.14
N TYR A 25 -12.23 -26.69 4.19
CA TYR A 25 -10.98 -26.15 4.73
C TYR A 25 -11.17 -25.20 5.91
N ALA A 26 -12.09 -24.25 5.80
CA ALA A 26 -12.33 -23.28 6.86
C ALA A 26 -13.78 -22.80 6.85
N ASP A 27 -14.40 -22.85 8.04
CA ASP A 27 -15.74 -22.32 8.29
C ASP A 27 -15.64 -21.05 9.13
N ASN A 28 -16.45 -20.04 8.81
CA ASN A 28 -16.57 -18.82 9.61
C ASN A 28 -17.58 -19.03 10.76
N THR A 29 -17.35 -20.08 11.55
CA THR A 29 -18.26 -20.53 12.62
C THR A 29 -17.80 -20.12 14.03
N ALA A 30 -16.90 -19.15 14.16
CA ALA A 30 -16.48 -18.62 15.45
C ALA A 30 -17.68 -18.11 16.24
N THR A 31 -17.66 -18.27 17.57
CA THR A 31 -18.74 -17.83 18.47
C THR A 31 -18.98 -16.31 18.37
N THR A 32 -17.93 -15.56 18.11
CA THR A 32 -17.96 -14.10 17.92
C THR A 32 -17.09 -13.72 16.70
N PRO A 33 -17.56 -13.99 15.48
CA PRO A 33 -16.79 -13.65 14.28
C PRO A 33 -16.70 -12.13 14.13
N LEU A 34 -15.60 -11.66 13.54
CA LEU A 34 -15.48 -10.25 13.16
C LEU A 34 -16.53 -9.92 12.09
N THR A 35 -17.36 -8.93 12.37
CA THR A 35 -18.36 -8.42 11.42
C THR A 35 -17.87 -7.22 10.62
N ASN A 36 -16.81 -6.56 11.10
CA ASN A 36 -16.17 -5.43 10.44
C ASN A 36 -14.65 -5.62 10.40
N LEU A 37 -14.04 -5.05 9.38
CA LEU A 37 -12.62 -4.73 9.32
C LEU A 37 -12.47 -3.21 9.41
N PHE A 38 -11.37 -2.74 9.97
CA PHE A 38 -11.19 -1.31 10.24
C PHE A 38 -10.03 -0.75 9.44
N VAL A 39 -10.31 0.27 8.64
CA VAL A 39 -9.31 1.01 7.86
C VAL A 39 -8.69 2.08 8.74
N SER A 40 -7.38 2.12 8.78
CA SER A 40 -6.57 3.11 9.50
C SER A 40 -5.62 3.84 8.56
N LEU A 41 -5.17 5.04 8.96
CA LEU A 41 -4.18 5.86 8.27
C LEU A 41 -2.89 5.89 9.07
N HIS A 42 -1.75 5.86 8.40
CA HIS A 42 -0.42 5.79 9.02
C HIS A 42 0.51 6.84 8.43
N SER A 43 1.33 7.44 9.27
CA SER A 43 2.35 8.44 8.87
C SER A 43 3.59 7.82 8.23
N ALA A 44 3.79 6.53 8.42
CA ALA A 44 4.83 5.70 7.80
C ALA A 44 4.30 4.27 7.62
N ASP A 45 5.02 3.43 6.87
CA ASP A 45 4.70 2.02 6.74
C ASP A 45 4.64 1.36 8.14
N PRO A 46 3.53 0.72 8.51
CA PRO A 46 3.47 -0.03 9.76
C PRO A 46 4.32 -1.31 9.74
N GLY A 47 4.71 -1.80 8.56
CA GLY A 47 5.47 -3.03 8.38
C GLY A 47 4.70 -4.30 8.70
N GLU A 48 5.20 -5.45 8.26
CA GLU A 48 4.54 -6.77 8.46
C GLU A 48 4.46 -7.18 9.95
N GLY A 49 5.41 -6.76 10.76
CA GLY A 49 5.42 -7.02 12.21
C GLY A 49 4.69 -5.97 13.04
N GLY A 50 4.12 -4.95 12.41
CA GLY A 50 3.42 -3.86 13.07
C GLY A 50 2.00 -4.21 13.49
N THR A 51 1.41 -3.29 14.26
CA THR A 51 0.00 -3.32 14.65
C THR A 51 -0.71 -2.08 14.12
N GLN A 52 -2.04 -2.05 14.23
CA GLN A 52 -2.80 -0.87 13.79
C GLN A 52 -2.42 0.43 14.52
N ASN A 53 -1.72 0.38 15.66
CA ASN A 53 -1.18 1.57 16.33
C ASN A 53 0.18 2.02 15.79
N THR A 54 0.89 1.16 15.05
CA THR A 54 2.24 1.47 14.58
C THR A 54 2.17 2.60 13.56
N ASN A 55 2.77 3.76 13.88
CA ASN A 55 2.75 4.95 13.03
C ASN A 55 1.34 5.46 12.68
N GLU A 56 0.31 5.12 13.44
CA GLU A 56 -1.06 5.58 13.17
C GLU A 56 -1.15 7.11 13.30
N VAL A 57 -1.85 7.77 12.38
CA VAL A 57 -2.06 9.22 12.45
C VAL A 57 -2.99 9.61 13.60
N ALA A 58 -2.84 10.81 14.10
CA ALA A 58 -3.61 11.32 15.24
C ALA A 58 -4.08 12.77 15.00
N TYR A 59 -4.77 13.03 13.89
CA TYR A 59 -5.38 14.35 13.70
C TYR A 59 -6.63 14.53 14.60
N THR A 60 -6.99 15.76 14.90
CA THR A 60 -8.17 16.07 15.74
C THR A 60 -9.45 15.55 15.12
N GLY A 61 -10.10 14.61 15.78
CA GLY A 61 -11.31 13.95 15.29
C GLY A 61 -11.06 12.61 14.60
N TYR A 62 -9.81 12.19 14.45
CA TYR A 62 -9.49 10.91 13.82
C TYR A 62 -10.16 9.72 14.51
N ALA A 63 -10.69 8.83 13.69
CA ALA A 63 -11.12 7.49 14.08
C ALA A 63 -10.94 6.56 12.88
N ARG A 64 -10.67 5.29 13.14
CA ARG A 64 -10.67 4.24 12.13
C ARG A 64 -12.07 4.07 11.54
N VAL A 65 -12.15 3.68 10.27
CA VAL A 65 -13.42 3.51 9.56
C VAL A 65 -13.73 2.03 9.38
N ALA A 66 -14.93 1.62 9.78
CA ALA A 66 -15.38 0.26 9.60
C ALA A 66 -15.77 -0.03 8.15
N GLY A 67 -15.27 -1.14 7.60
CA GLY A 67 -15.77 -1.78 6.40
C GLY A 67 -16.44 -3.10 6.78
N ALA A 68 -17.73 -3.26 6.46
CA ALA A 68 -18.45 -4.49 6.76
C ALA A 68 -17.72 -5.69 6.11
N ARG A 69 -17.54 -6.78 6.85
CA ARG A 69 -16.89 -8.02 6.37
C ARG A 69 -17.86 -8.84 5.51
N THR A 70 -18.31 -8.22 4.42
CA THR A 70 -19.27 -8.75 3.45
C THR A 70 -18.91 -8.26 2.04
N SER A 71 -19.54 -8.81 1.01
CA SER A 71 -19.37 -8.33 -0.37
C SER A 71 -19.82 -6.87 -0.59
N GLY A 72 -20.65 -6.32 0.30
CA GLY A 72 -21.00 -4.90 0.29
C GLY A 72 -19.91 -3.98 0.84
N GLY A 73 -19.00 -4.49 1.65
CA GLY A 73 -17.82 -3.75 2.13
C GLY A 73 -16.58 -4.00 1.27
N TRP A 74 -16.40 -5.23 0.75
CA TRP A 74 -15.21 -5.66 0.02
C TRP A 74 -15.58 -6.51 -1.18
N THR A 75 -15.10 -6.15 -2.35
CA THR A 75 -15.28 -6.91 -3.58
C THR A 75 -14.04 -7.76 -3.84
N VAL A 76 -14.21 -9.07 -3.83
CA VAL A 76 -13.19 -10.04 -4.24
C VAL A 76 -13.40 -10.36 -5.72
N SER A 77 -12.37 -10.23 -6.55
CA SER A 77 -12.47 -10.43 -8.01
C SER A 77 -11.10 -10.77 -8.60
N GLY A 78 -11.10 -11.13 -9.88
CA GLY A 78 -9.89 -11.48 -10.62
C GLY A 78 -9.61 -12.99 -10.56
N THR A 79 -8.78 -13.42 -11.49
CA THR A 79 -8.34 -14.81 -11.62
C THR A 79 -6.82 -14.95 -11.79
N ASP A 80 -6.13 -13.84 -12.03
CA ASP A 80 -4.67 -13.77 -12.14
C ASP A 80 -4.27 -12.30 -12.41
N PRO A 81 -3.93 -11.52 -11.41
CA PRO A 81 -4.00 -11.79 -9.97
C PRO A 81 -5.42 -11.76 -9.40
N THR A 82 -5.66 -12.48 -8.32
CA THR A 82 -6.84 -12.30 -7.49
C THR A 82 -6.69 -11.02 -6.66
N GLN A 83 -7.76 -10.25 -6.54
CA GLN A 83 -7.73 -8.97 -5.82
C GLN A 83 -8.93 -8.79 -4.92
N VAL A 84 -8.76 -8.01 -3.87
CA VAL A 84 -9.86 -7.44 -3.08
C VAL A 84 -9.75 -5.92 -3.07
N VAL A 85 -10.90 -5.26 -3.21
CA VAL A 85 -11.01 -3.80 -3.14
C VAL A 85 -12.17 -3.39 -2.23
N ASN A 86 -12.12 -2.17 -1.66
CA ASN A 86 -13.27 -1.62 -0.96
C ASN A 86 -14.44 -1.40 -1.92
N ALA A 87 -15.61 -1.99 -1.61
CA ALA A 87 -16.80 -1.90 -2.45
C ALA A 87 -17.46 -0.52 -2.41
N ALA A 88 -17.36 0.18 -1.28
CA ALA A 88 -17.91 1.51 -1.05
C ALA A 88 -16.81 2.50 -0.67
N THR A 89 -17.11 3.80 -0.76
CA THR A 89 -16.20 4.86 -0.29
C THR A 89 -15.94 4.71 1.21
N ILE A 90 -14.67 4.74 1.60
CA ILE A 90 -14.23 4.79 2.99
C ILE A 90 -13.99 6.26 3.34
N THR A 91 -14.82 6.84 4.19
CA THR A 91 -14.77 8.25 4.57
C THR A 91 -14.38 8.38 6.03
N PHE A 92 -13.24 8.99 6.31
CA PHE A 92 -12.77 9.28 7.66
C PHE A 92 -13.47 10.51 8.24
N PRO A 93 -13.48 10.67 9.57
CA PRO A 93 -14.00 11.88 10.19
C PRO A 93 -13.27 13.13 9.70
N ILE A 94 -14.01 14.25 9.68
CA ILE A 94 -13.45 15.54 9.33
C ILE A 94 -12.32 15.94 10.30
N CYS A 95 -11.24 16.49 9.79
CA CYS A 95 -10.15 17.00 10.60
C CYS A 95 -10.58 18.30 11.32
N GLY A 96 -10.46 18.32 12.65
CA GLY A 96 -10.70 19.51 13.49
C GLY A 96 -9.53 20.50 13.46
N ALA A 97 -8.90 20.76 14.60
CA ALA A 97 -7.89 21.81 14.75
C ALA A 97 -6.48 21.42 14.30
N THR A 98 -6.05 20.16 14.57
CA THR A 98 -4.70 19.71 14.27
C THR A 98 -4.74 18.63 13.18
N GLY A 99 -4.07 18.90 12.08
CA GLY A 99 -3.97 17.99 10.94
C GLY A 99 -2.90 16.92 11.09
N ALA A 100 -2.75 16.10 10.05
CA ALA A 100 -1.73 15.06 9.94
C ALA A 100 -1.36 14.82 8.47
N THR A 101 -0.29 14.08 8.25
CA THR A 101 0.06 13.57 6.92
C THR A 101 0.06 12.05 6.98
N ALA A 102 -0.78 11.42 6.17
CA ALA A 102 -0.79 9.97 6.01
C ALA A 102 0.00 9.58 4.76
N THR A 103 0.82 8.55 4.88
CA THR A 103 1.60 7.97 3.78
C THR A 103 1.18 6.54 3.47
N HIS A 104 0.53 5.86 4.42
CA HIS A 104 0.05 4.49 4.29
C HIS A 104 -1.37 4.37 4.86
N TRP A 105 -2.08 3.37 4.38
CA TRP A 105 -3.31 2.85 4.96
C TRP A 105 -3.06 1.44 5.48
N ALA A 106 -3.86 1.00 6.42
CA ALA A 106 -3.93 -0.40 6.80
C ALA A 106 -5.38 -0.85 7.01
N ILE A 107 -5.62 -2.13 6.85
CA ILE A 107 -6.88 -2.81 7.17
C ILE A 107 -6.58 -3.76 8.31
N GLY A 108 -7.33 -3.68 9.38
CA GLY A 108 -7.09 -4.52 10.55
C GLY A 108 -8.35 -4.85 11.32
N THR A 109 -8.14 -5.45 12.51
CA THR A 109 -9.18 -6.17 13.23
C THR A 109 -9.92 -5.38 14.30
N LEU A 110 -9.37 -4.24 14.76
CA LEU A 110 -9.91 -3.48 15.89
C LEU A 110 -10.27 -2.04 15.52
N VAL A 111 -11.36 -1.54 16.11
CA VAL A 111 -11.80 -0.15 16.01
C VAL A 111 -10.81 0.83 16.66
N SER A 112 -10.05 0.38 17.64
CA SER A 112 -8.99 1.14 18.32
C SER A 112 -8.00 0.17 18.97
N GLY A 113 -6.82 0.66 19.35
CA GLY A 113 -5.81 -0.17 20.00
C GLY A 113 -4.93 -0.94 19.01
N ALA A 114 -4.09 -1.83 19.52
CA ALA A 114 -3.08 -2.57 18.77
C ALA A 114 -3.65 -3.78 18.02
N GLY A 115 -4.63 -3.58 17.15
CA GLY A 115 -5.21 -4.63 16.33
C GLY A 115 -4.21 -5.23 15.33
N VAL A 116 -4.48 -6.46 14.90
CA VAL A 116 -3.71 -7.12 13.84
C VAL A 116 -3.95 -6.41 12.52
N ILE A 117 -2.90 -6.14 11.77
CA ILE A 117 -2.95 -5.67 10.39
C ILE A 117 -3.11 -6.88 9.48
N LEU A 118 -4.13 -6.87 8.63
CA LEU A 118 -4.38 -7.88 7.60
C LEU A 118 -3.73 -7.51 6.28
N ALA A 119 -3.70 -6.21 5.97
CA ALA A 119 -3.05 -5.66 4.80
C ALA A 119 -2.72 -4.19 5.01
N SER A 120 -1.68 -3.70 4.39
CA SER A 120 -1.32 -2.30 4.35
C SER A 120 -0.80 -1.92 2.96
N GLY A 121 -0.82 -0.63 2.67
CA GLY A 121 -0.28 -0.12 1.42
C GLY A 121 -0.13 1.40 1.46
N PRO A 122 0.56 1.97 0.47
CA PRO A 122 0.74 3.41 0.39
C PRO A 122 -0.59 4.13 0.13
N VAL A 123 -0.80 5.31 0.75
CA VAL A 123 -1.83 6.25 0.35
C VAL A 123 -1.29 7.12 -0.78
N GLY A 124 -2.12 7.39 -1.72
CA GLY A 124 -1.84 8.26 -2.81
C GLY A 124 -2.42 7.67 -4.07
N PRO A 125 -2.79 8.50 -5.03
CA PRO A 125 -3.23 7.92 -6.26
C PRO A 125 -2.07 7.07 -6.74
N VAL A 126 -2.34 5.82 -6.93
CA VAL A 126 -1.81 5.13 -8.07
C VAL A 126 -2.40 5.87 -9.29
N ALA A 127 -2.24 7.18 -9.30
CA ALA A 127 -2.67 8.08 -10.35
C ALA A 127 -1.47 8.24 -11.26
N GLY A 128 -1.28 7.25 -12.07
CA GLY A 128 -0.32 7.16 -13.12
C GLY A 128 -0.05 5.69 -13.40
N PRO A 129 0.18 5.31 -14.63
CA PRO A 129 0.58 3.96 -14.93
C PRO A 129 1.84 3.65 -14.11
N TYR A 130 1.94 2.43 -13.59
CA TYR A 130 3.19 1.88 -13.13
C TYR A 130 4.25 2.15 -14.19
N GLN A 131 5.27 2.93 -13.86
CA GLN A 131 6.29 3.27 -14.82
C GLN A 131 7.39 2.21 -14.77
N GLY A 132 7.57 1.51 -15.88
CA GLY A 132 8.67 0.56 -16.01
C GLY A 132 10.02 1.29 -15.91
N PHE A 133 10.96 0.72 -15.19
CA PHE A 133 12.34 1.20 -15.14
C PHE A 133 13.33 0.08 -15.37
N THR A 134 14.51 0.45 -15.84
CA THR A 134 15.73 -0.36 -15.79
C THR A 134 16.74 0.32 -14.88
N CYS A 135 17.55 -0.45 -14.18
CA CYS A 135 18.56 0.08 -13.28
C CYS A 135 19.94 -0.44 -13.62
N THR A 136 20.92 0.46 -13.60
CA THR A 136 22.34 0.14 -13.79
C THR A 136 22.97 -0.34 -12.49
N LEU A 137 24.00 -1.17 -12.61
CA LEU A 137 24.92 -1.46 -11.52
C LEU A 137 25.80 -0.22 -11.30
N ALA A 138 25.53 0.53 -10.24
CA ALA A 138 26.25 1.76 -9.94
C ALA A 138 26.12 2.19 -8.47
N SER A 139 26.97 3.14 -8.08
CA SER A 139 26.94 3.79 -6.77
C SER A 139 26.91 5.32 -6.98
N PRO A 140 25.74 5.97 -6.89
CA PRO A 140 24.41 5.40 -6.69
C PRO A 140 23.84 4.69 -7.93
N GLY A 141 22.88 3.78 -7.70
CA GLY A 141 22.11 3.14 -8.77
C GLY A 141 21.32 4.15 -9.58
N SER A 142 21.42 4.09 -10.90
CA SER A 142 20.70 4.99 -11.81
C SER A 142 19.52 4.25 -12.46
N LEU A 143 18.32 4.79 -12.29
CA LEU A 143 17.09 4.27 -12.87
C LEU A 143 16.78 5.01 -14.18
N SER A 144 16.62 4.27 -15.27
CA SER A 144 16.12 4.79 -16.54
C SER A 144 14.62 4.53 -16.63
N ILE A 145 13.81 5.60 -16.77
CA ILE A 145 12.35 5.60 -16.74
C ILE A 145 11.83 6.37 -17.95
N PRO A 146 11.72 5.72 -19.11
CA PRO A 146 11.36 6.41 -20.35
C PRO A 146 10.02 7.15 -20.24
N GLY A 147 10.00 8.40 -20.69
CA GLY A 147 8.78 9.20 -20.79
C GLY A 147 8.27 9.81 -19.47
N VAL A 148 9.01 9.66 -18.37
CA VAL A 148 8.63 10.23 -17.07
C VAL A 148 9.76 11.09 -16.51
N THR A 149 9.39 12.25 -15.95
CA THR A 149 10.30 13.11 -15.20
C THR A 149 9.80 13.25 -13.78
N PHE A 150 10.62 12.80 -12.83
CA PHE A 150 10.40 13.06 -11.40
C PHE A 150 11.07 14.36 -10.99
N ALA A 151 10.57 14.99 -9.94
CA ALA A 151 11.27 16.07 -9.25
C ALA A 151 12.14 15.50 -8.13
N VAL A 152 13.21 16.19 -7.79
CA VAL A 152 14.02 15.88 -6.58
C VAL A 152 13.09 15.92 -5.36
N ASP A 153 13.31 15.00 -4.43
CA ASP A 153 12.48 14.75 -3.24
C ASP A 153 11.06 14.20 -3.50
N ASP A 154 10.69 13.90 -4.75
CA ASP A 154 9.49 13.09 -4.98
C ASP A 154 9.60 11.77 -4.21
N ARG A 155 8.53 11.42 -3.52
CA ARG A 155 8.40 10.12 -2.83
C ARG A 155 8.00 9.07 -3.85
N VAL A 156 8.71 7.97 -3.87
CA VAL A 156 8.46 6.88 -4.81
C VAL A 156 8.60 5.52 -4.10
N SER A 157 7.93 4.51 -4.60
CA SER A 157 8.18 3.11 -4.24
C SER A 157 8.43 2.28 -5.48
N VAL A 158 9.23 1.23 -5.34
CA VAL A 158 9.58 0.32 -6.43
C VAL A 158 9.03 -1.06 -6.15
N TYR A 159 8.64 -1.76 -7.21
CA TYR A 159 8.08 -3.11 -7.15
C TYR A 159 8.67 -3.97 -8.26
N HIS A 160 8.83 -5.27 -8.01
CA HIS A 160 9.17 -6.23 -9.05
C HIS A 160 7.98 -6.42 -10.01
N THR A 161 8.23 -7.07 -11.13
CA THR A 161 7.19 -7.57 -12.03
C THR A 161 7.37 -9.08 -12.20
N PRO A 162 6.38 -9.84 -12.69
CA PRO A 162 6.55 -11.27 -12.92
C PRO A 162 7.76 -11.65 -13.80
N THR A 163 8.23 -10.72 -14.61
CA THR A 163 9.34 -10.91 -15.57
C THR A 163 10.62 -10.16 -15.21
N ALA A 164 10.63 -9.37 -14.13
CA ALA A 164 11.76 -8.53 -13.77
C ALA A 164 12.05 -8.58 -12.27
N VAL A 165 13.33 -8.64 -11.92
CA VAL A 165 13.82 -8.66 -10.54
C VAL A 165 14.35 -7.29 -10.18
N LEU A 166 14.01 -6.80 -8.99
CA LEU A 166 14.57 -5.56 -8.47
C LEU A 166 16.09 -5.67 -8.31
N PRO A 167 16.84 -4.59 -8.63
CA PRO A 167 18.27 -4.53 -8.34
C PRO A 167 18.54 -4.70 -6.85
N THR A 168 19.61 -5.40 -6.51
CA THR A 168 20.08 -5.46 -5.12
C THR A 168 20.37 -4.05 -4.60
N GLY A 169 19.81 -3.73 -3.44
CA GLY A 169 19.82 -2.39 -2.84
C GLY A 169 18.43 -1.77 -2.74
N PHE A 170 17.47 -2.22 -3.53
CA PHE A 170 16.08 -1.83 -3.39
C PHE A 170 15.26 -2.91 -2.65
N THR A 171 14.36 -2.44 -1.80
CA THR A 171 13.35 -3.26 -1.13
C THR A 171 11.98 -2.86 -1.64
N GLU A 172 11.20 -3.84 -2.03
CA GLU A 172 9.85 -3.65 -2.54
C GLU A 172 8.96 -2.92 -1.55
N GLY A 173 8.12 -2.01 -2.06
CA GLY A 173 7.18 -1.24 -1.23
C GLY A 173 7.81 -0.17 -0.33
N THR A 174 9.13 -0.20 -0.15
CA THR A 174 9.83 0.82 0.63
C THR A 174 9.71 2.19 -0.05
N VAL A 175 9.47 3.22 0.77
CA VAL A 175 9.45 4.60 0.29
C VAL A 175 10.88 5.12 0.14
N TYR A 176 11.21 5.54 -1.05
CA TYR A 176 12.44 6.24 -1.41
C TYR A 176 12.14 7.68 -1.81
N PHE A 177 13.18 8.48 -1.91
CA PHE A 177 13.12 9.86 -2.38
C PHE A 177 13.99 10.00 -3.62
N VAL A 178 13.52 10.76 -4.59
CA VAL A 178 14.31 11.06 -5.79
C VAL A 178 15.48 11.98 -5.39
N GLY A 179 16.69 11.49 -5.50
CA GLY A 179 17.90 12.24 -5.16
C GLY A 179 18.37 13.16 -6.29
N THR A 180 18.47 12.61 -7.51
CA THR A 180 18.74 13.38 -8.73
C THR A 180 17.71 13.05 -9.77
N ALA A 181 17.33 14.00 -10.61
CA ALA A 181 16.37 13.81 -11.68
C ALA A 181 16.83 14.56 -12.93
N SER A 182 16.80 13.86 -14.06
CA SER A 182 17.01 14.38 -15.41
C SER A 182 16.05 13.66 -16.35
N ALA A 183 15.87 14.14 -17.56
CA ALA A 183 14.88 13.59 -18.50
C ALA A 183 14.92 12.05 -18.59
N GLY A 184 13.97 11.39 -17.96
CA GLY A 184 13.85 9.93 -17.95
C GLY A 184 14.90 9.17 -17.13
N VAL A 185 15.69 9.83 -16.29
CA VAL A 185 16.71 9.19 -15.44
C VAL A 185 16.66 9.79 -14.04
N CYS A 186 16.74 8.95 -13.01
CA CYS A 186 16.85 9.40 -11.62
C CYS A 186 17.72 8.47 -10.77
N THR A 187 18.18 8.99 -9.63
CA THR A 187 18.71 8.20 -8.52
C THR A 187 17.76 8.26 -7.35
N LEU A 188 17.79 7.26 -6.47
CA LEU A 188 16.96 7.23 -5.28
C LEU A 188 17.82 7.32 -4.02
N SER A 189 17.24 7.87 -2.96
CA SER A 189 17.83 7.95 -1.62
C SER A 189 16.84 7.44 -0.56
N THR A 190 17.36 7.04 0.59
CA THR A 190 16.55 6.55 1.71
C THR A 190 15.89 7.65 2.53
N THR A 191 16.37 8.89 2.39
CA THR A 191 15.82 10.08 3.06
C THR A 191 15.73 11.26 2.09
N ALA A 192 14.82 12.20 2.34
CA ALA A 192 14.68 13.43 1.55
C ALA A 192 15.93 14.34 1.65
N ALA A 193 15.94 15.42 0.88
CA ALA A 193 16.99 16.43 0.84
C ALA A 193 18.40 15.86 0.54
N ASN A 194 18.50 15.06 -0.53
CA ASN A 194 19.73 14.40 -0.95
C ASN A 194 20.34 13.50 0.14
N GLY A 195 19.48 12.75 0.85
CA GLY A 195 19.90 11.80 1.87
C GLY A 195 20.81 10.68 1.33
N THR A 196 20.96 9.61 2.10
CA THR A 196 21.85 8.49 1.73
C THR A 196 21.40 7.86 0.40
N PRO A 197 22.21 7.94 -0.65
CA PRO A 197 21.88 7.36 -1.95
C PRO A 197 21.78 5.83 -1.87
N VAL A 198 20.85 5.26 -2.63
CA VAL A 198 20.76 3.80 -2.77
C VAL A 198 21.78 3.32 -3.78
N ASN A 199 22.71 2.50 -3.32
CA ASN A 199 23.70 1.85 -4.17
C ASN A 199 23.19 0.49 -4.62
N THR A 200 23.40 0.15 -5.88
CA THR A 200 23.00 -1.13 -6.45
C THR A 200 24.22 -2.02 -6.71
N SER A 201 24.14 -3.28 -6.32
CA SER A 201 25.17 -4.30 -6.57
C SER A 201 24.77 -5.30 -7.66
N SER A 202 23.65 -5.08 -8.32
CA SER A 202 23.22 -5.79 -9.52
C SER A 202 22.46 -4.85 -10.45
N THR A 203 22.38 -5.21 -11.73
CA THR A 203 21.39 -4.65 -12.64
C THR A 203 20.03 -5.23 -12.34
N GLY A 204 18.97 -4.57 -12.77
CA GLY A 204 17.62 -5.07 -12.62
C GLY A 204 16.61 -4.16 -13.29
N ALA A 205 15.35 -4.52 -13.13
CA ALA A 205 14.23 -3.76 -13.66
C ALA A 205 13.01 -3.92 -12.72
N GLY A 206 11.99 -3.11 -12.93
CA GLY A 206 10.77 -3.16 -12.16
C GLY A 206 9.82 -2.05 -12.56
N VAL A 207 8.90 -1.75 -11.68
CA VAL A 207 8.00 -0.60 -11.80
C VAL A 207 8.22 0.36 -10.64
N ILE A 208 8.09 1.65 -10.92
CA ILE A 208 8.20 2.73 -9.95
C ILE A 208 6.89 3.50 -9.90
N ILE A 209 6.47 3.86 -8.70
CA ILE A 209 5.22 4.57 -8.44
C ILE A 209 5.54 5.82 -7.63
N LYS A 210 5.01 6.97 -8.08
CA LYS A 210 5.08 8.20 -7.28
C LYS A 210 4.08 8.11 -6.12
N GLN A 211 4.59 8.32 -4.91
CA GLN A 211 3.82 8.35 -3.68
C GLN A 211 3.37 9.79 -3.40
N GLN A 212 2.08 10.03 -3.32
CA GLN A 212 1.54 11.31 -2.86
C GLN A 212 0.97 11.14 -1.46
N PRO A 213 1.60 11.70 -0.42
CA PRO A 213 1.04 11.67 0.92
C PRO A 213 -0.32 12.39 0.95
N LEU A 214 -1.25 11.85 1.71
CA LEU A 214 -2.52 12.50 2.00
C LEU A 214 -2.30 13.53 3.10
N VAL A 215 -2.22 14.81 2.71
CA VAL A 215 -2.14 15.92 3.67
C VAL A 215 -3.54 16.23 4.19
N ILE A 216 -3.74 16.02 5.48
CA ILE A 216 -5.01 16.21 6.17
C ILE A 216 -4.92 17.51 6.96
N SER A 217 -5.59 18.55 6.47
CA SER A 217 -5.66 19.87 7.11
C SER A 217 -7.02 20.07 7.77
N THR A 218 -7.14 21.10 8.61
CA THR A 218 -8.41 21.50 9.23
C THR A 218 -9.53 21.60 8.21
N ASN A 219 -10.70 21.09 8.54
CA ASN A 219 -11.88 20.99 7.70
C ASN A 219 -11.77 20.08 6.46
N ILE A 220 -10.71 19.28 6.34
CA ILE A 220 -10.60 18.25 5.31
C ILE A 220 -11.19 16.94 5.84
N THR A 221 -11.99 16.30 5.01
CA THR A 221 -12.53 14.95 5.23
C THR A 221 -11.77 13.97 4.35
N PRO A 222 -10.83 13.18 4.90
CA PRO A 222 -10.09 12.21 4.10
C PRO A 222 -11.00 11.08 3.63
N SER A 223 -10.80 10.61 2.40
CA SER A 223 -11.58 9.48 1.89
C SER A 223 -10.82 8.68 0.85
N PHE A 224 -11.19 7.40 0.73
CA PHE A 224 -10.82 6.53 -0.38
C PHE A 224 -12.09 6.21 -1.17
N ALA A 225 -12.10 6.51 -2.45
CA ALA A 225 -13.19 6.13 -3.34
C ALA A 225 -13.36 4.59 -3.37
N ALA A 226 -14.51 4.11 -3.82
CA ALA A 226 -14.71 2.68 -4.07
C ALA A 226 -13.63 2.16 -5.05
N GLY A 227 -13.03 1.02 -4.72
CA GLY A 227 -11.94 0.42 -5.49
C GLY A 227 -10.55 1.02 -5.27
N ALA A 228 -10.39 2.06 -4.44
CA ALA A 228 -9.11 2.72 -4.23
C ALA A 228 -8.17 1.94 -3.30
N LEU A 229 -8.69 1.24 -2.30
CA LEU A 229 -7.92 0.32 -1.48
C LEU A 229 -7.88 -1.03 -2.20
N LYS A 230 -6.70 -1.42 -2.66
CA LYS A 230 -6.53 -2.64 -3.44
C LYS A 230 -5.46 -3.53 -2.81
N ILE A 231 -5.79 -4.79 -2.61
CA ILE A 231 -4.89 -5.86 -2.20
C ILE A 231 -4.91 -6.89 -3.32
N MET A 232 -3.74 -7.34 -3.73
CA MET A 232 -3.58 -8.36 -4.77
C MET A 232 -2.77 -9.53 -4.23
N THR A 233 -3.11 -10.72 -4.69
CA THR A 233 -2.31 -11.93 -4.52
C THR A 233 -1.79 -12.36 -5.88
N ASP A 234 -0.59 -12.84 -5.95
CA ASP A 234 0.05 -13.41 -7.15
C ASP A 234 0.43 -14.87 -6.93
#